data_44798b72812e8265f86867f134f73132
#
_entry.id   44798b72812e8265f86867f134f73132
#
_cell.length_a   1.000
_cell.length_b   1.000
_cell.length_c   1.000
_cell.angle_alpha   90.00
_cell.angle_beta   90.00
_cell.angle_gamma   90.00
#
_symmetry.space_group_name_H-M   'P 1'
#
loop_
_entity.id
_entity.type
_entity.pdbx_description
1 polymer ?
#
loop_
_entity_poly.entity_id
_entity_poly.type
_entity_poly.pdbx_seq_one_letter_code
_entity_poly.pdbx_strand_id
1 'polypeptide(L)'
;MTNLFQDDSLTLHTDLYQLNMMKAYFDDGLHERRSVFEVFFRDMPFDSGFVVFAGLERIIHYMQNLRFTETDIAYLHDELGFDGPFLEYLRNFKFKGNILAAKEGEFVFKTEPVLQVEASLAEAQLIETALLNIVNFQTLIATKAARIRSVIDDETFAEFGTRRAQEMDAAIWGTRAAYIGGCDSTSNVRAGKIFGIPVSGTMAHAMVQAYRDELEAFRSYAKTHFDSIFLVDTYDTLKSGVPNAIKVAKEMGDKINFIGIRLDSGDMAFLSKKARQMLDEAGFTEAKIFASSDLDEHTILSLKAQKAKIDSWGVGTKLITAYDQPALGAVYKMAAIADENDILQDSIKLSSNTEKVSTPGKKKVYRIITNEDGLKAEGDYIALADESLENVDKLTMFHPVHTYIMKTVENFTARELLVPIFQNGELVYDMPSLDEIKAYKEENLALLWDEYKRTVRPEQYPVDLSVKCWKNKMRNIEKVRKSVQLHSPVELDMPF
;
A
#
# COMPACT_ATOMS: atom_id res chain seq x y z
N MET A 1 -12.72 -11.31 30.19
CA MET A 1 -12.59 -11.11 28.76
C MET A 1 -11.42 -10.16 28.56
N THR A 2 -10.36 -10.65 27.95
CA THR A 2 -9.19 -9.84 27.61
C THR A 2 -9.66 -8.81 26.57
N ASN A 3 -9.47 -7.54 26.86
CA ASN A 3 -9.84 -6.48 25.93
C ASN A 3 -8.74 -6.38 24.86
N LEU A 4 -8.91 -7.14 23.78
CA LEU A 4 -7.97 -7.21 22.65
C LEU A 4 -7.62 -5.82 22.01
N PHE A 5 -8.39 -4.79 22.35
CA PHE A 5 -8.19 -3.43 21.83
C PHE A 5 -7.46 -2.50 22.79
N GLN A 6 -7.01 -3.01 23.96
CA GLN A 6 -6.26 -2.25 24.96
C GLN A 6 -4.78 -2.65 25.05
N ASP A 7 -4.30 -3.56 24.19
CA ASP A 7 -2.87 -3.83 24.08
C ASP A 7 -2.22 -2.73 23.25
N ASP A 8 -1.59 -1.78 23.92
CA ASP A 8 -0.96 -0.62 23.29
C ASP A 8 0.37 -0.99 22.61
N SER A 9 1.01 -2.10 22.96
CA SER A 9 2.36 -2.40 22.49
C SER A 9 2.39 -3.13 21.13
N LEU A 10 1.45 -4.03 20.86
CA LEU A 10 1.46 -4.94 19.71
C LEU A 10 2.75 -5.76 19.54
N THR A 11 3.60 -5.83 20.58
CA THR A 11 4.93 -6.46 20.50
C THR A 11 4.84 -7.96 20.21
N LEU A 12 3.81 -8.62 20.73
CA LEU A 12 3.54 -10.03 20.43
C LEU A 12 2.80 -10.25 19.10
N HIS A 13 2.54 -9.20 18.31
CA HIS A 13 2.10 -9.35 16.92
C HIS A 13 3.28 -9.79 16.04
N THR A 14 3.76 -10.98 16.30
CA THR A 14 4.90 -11.62 15.64
C THR A 14 4.68 -13.12 15.51
N ASP A 15 5.42 -13.78 14.63
CA ASP A 15 5.40 -15.24 14.53
C ASP A 15 6.34 -15.86 15.57
N LEU A 16 5.97 -17.00 16.12
CA LEU A 16 6.75 -17.68 17.16
C LEU A 16 8.19 -17.95 16.75
N TYR A 17 8.45 -18.23 15.46
CA TYR A 17 9.81 -18.49 15.00
C TYR A 17 10.75 -17.29 15.18
N GLN A 18 10.22 -16.07 15.23
CA GLN A 18 11.02 -14.87 15.52
C GLN A 18 11.61 -14.93 16.94
N LEU A 19 10.76 -15.22 17.91
CA LEU A 19 11.19 -15.37 19.31
C LEU A 19 12.13 -16.56 19.50
N ASN A 20 11.87 -17.67 18.81
CA ASN A 20 12.76 -18.86 18.85
C ASN A 20 14.14 -18.53 18.30
N MET A 21 14.23 -17.79 17.19
CA MET A 21 15.51 -17.34 16.65
C MET A 21 16.19 -16.34 17.58
N MET A 22 15.46 -15.37 18.13
CA MET A 22 16.01 -14.43 19.11
C MET A 22 16.60 -15.16 20.32
N LYS A 23 15.92 -16.19 20.84
CA LYS A 23 16.43 -17.02 21.94
C LYS A 23 17.74 -17.70 21.57
N ALA A 24 17.80 -18.32 20.37
CA ALA A 24 19.03 -18.95 19.89
C ALA A 24 20.17 -17.93 19.73
N TYR A 25 19.88 -16.77 19.15
CA TYR A 25 20.87 -15.69 19.02
C TYR A 25 21.34 -15.18 20.39
N PHE A 26 20.43 -15.12 21.35
CA PHE A 26 20.77 -14.70 22.74
C PHE A 26 21.71 -15.70 23.40
N ASP A 27 21.41 -17.00 23.33
CA ASP A 27 22.24 -18.06 23.93
C ASP A 27 23.64 -18.15 23.30
N ASP A 28 23.73 -17.91 21.99
CA ASP A 28 24.98 -17.89 21.24
C ASP A 28 25.75 -16.55 21.32
N GLY A 29 25.20 -15.54 22.00
CA GLY A 29 25.80 -14.20 22.09
C GLY A 29 25.80 -13.40 20.78
N LEU A 30 24.93 -13.78 19.83
CA LEU A 30 24.81 -13.14 18.51
C LEU A 30 23.77 -12.02 18.46
N HIS A 31 22.89 -11.93 19.46
CA HIS A 31 21.71 -11.06 19.48
C HIS A 31 22.01 -9.58 19.30
N GLU A 32 23.18 -9.10 19.75
CA GLU A 32 23.63 -7.71 19.63
C GLU A 32 24.45 -7.44 18.34
N ARG A 33 24.69 -8.43 17.48
CA ARG A 33 25.40 -8.19 16.21
C ARG A 33 24.62 -7.26 15.32
N ARG A 34 25.26 -6.23 14.82
CA ARG A 34 24.67 -5.29 13.84
C ARG A 34 24.33 -6.01 12.55
N SER A 35 23.11 -5.79 12.08
CA SER A 35 22.58 -6.42 10.88
C SER A 35 21.81 -5.41 10.02
N VAL A 36 21.68 -5.71 8.73
CA VAL A 36 20.89 -4.92 7.78
C VAL A 36 19.87 -5.83 7.13
N PHE A 37 18.60 -5.47 7.25
CA PHE A 37 17.48 -6.14 6.60
C PHE A 37 16.72 -5.19 5.71
N GLU A 38 16.04 -5.73 4.70
CA GLU A 38 15.29 -4.96 3.73
C GLU A 38 13.91 -5.57 3.46
N VAL A 39 12.91 -4.71 3.36
CA VAL A 39 11.58 -5.05 2.86
C VAL A 39 11.53 -4.73 1.38
N PHE A 40 11.10 -5.70 0.56
CA PHE A 40 10.82 -5.53 -0.85
C PHE A 40 9.77 -6.56 -1.30
N PHE A 41 9.17 -6.39 -2.46
CA PHE A 41 8.27 -7.38 -3.07
C PHE A 41 8.83 -7.85 -4.41
N ARG A 42 8.37 -9.03 -4.88
CA ARG A 42 8.95 -9.69 -6.05
C ARG A 42 8.14 -9.54 -7.31
N ASP A 43 6.84 -9.41 -7.16
CA ASP A 43 5.88 -9.37 -8.25
C ASP A 43 5.04 -8.09 -8.14
N MET A 44 4.68 -7.51 -9.27
CA MET A 44 3.78 -6.35 -9.30
C MET A 44 2.35 -6.83 -9.05
N PRO A 45 1.63 -6.27 -8.05
CA PRO A 45 0.25 -6.66 -7.78
C PRO A 45 -0.68 -6.20 -8.91
N PHE A 46 -1.75 -6.93 -9.18
CA PHE A 46 -2.78 -6.61 -10.17
C PHE A 46 -2.26 -6.47 -11.61
N ASP A 47 -1.11 -7.06 -11.94
CA ASP A 47 -0.39 -6.78 -13.20
C ASP A 47 -0.19 -5.25 -13.42
N SER A 48 -0.02 -4.50 -12.34
CA SER A 48 0.15 -3.05 -12.37
C SER A 48 1.55 -2.64 -12.85
N GLY A 49 1.65 -1.52 -13.53
CA GLY A 49 2.93 -0.91 -13.86
C GLY A 49 3.56 -0.11 -12.71
N PHE A 50 2.82 0.08 -11.59
CA PHE A 50 3.27 0.81 -10.42
C PHE A 50 2.64 0.27 -9.12
N VAL A 51 3.27 0.58 -8.00
CA VAL A 51 2.76 0.30 -6.65
C VAL A 51 2.87 1.57 -5.81
N VAL A 52 1.83 1.91 -5.05
CA VAL A 52 1.82 3.07 -4.14
C VAL A 52 2.15 2.61 -2.73
N PHE A 53 3.28 3.06 -2.20
CA PHE A 53 3.68 2.70 -0.83
C PHE A 53 2.81 3.39 0.21
N ALA A 54 2.31 2.60 1.17
CA ALA A 54 1.55 3.07 2.33
C ALA A 54 1.78 2.18 3.55
N GLY A 55 1.50 2.71 4.75
CA GLY A 55 1.63 2.00 6.03
C GLY A 55 2.68 2.58 6.97
N LEU A 56 3.40 3.62 6.59
CA LEU A 56 4.50 4.19 7.39
C LEU A 56 3.99 4.76 8.73
N GLU A 57 2.83 5.43 8.74
CA GLU A 57 2.25 5.95 9.99
C GLU A 57 1.98 4.81 11.00
N ARG A 58 1.44 3.67 10.54
CA ARG A 58 1.19 2.51 11.40
C ARG A 58 2.49 1.88 11.87
N ILE A 59 3.52 1.83 11.03
CA ILE A 59 4.86 1.37 11.39
C ILE A 59 5.45 2.27 12.47
N ILE A 60 5.39 3.58 12.32
CA ILE A 60 5.88 4.54 13.32
C ILE A 60 5.16 4.32 14.66
N HIS A 61 3.84 4.21 14.64
CA HIS A 61 3.06 3.93 15.85
C HIS A 61 3.45 2.60 16.51
N TYR A 62 3.63 1.54 15.74
CA TYR A 62 4.10 0.24 16.24
C TYR A 62 5.47 0.36 16.89
N MET A 63 6.44 0.99 16.20
CA MET A 63 7.81 1.13 16.70
C MET A 63 7.91 1.98 17.97
N GLN A 64 7.11 3.06 18.08
CA GLN A 64 7.08 3.92 19.27
C GLN A 64 6.52 3.20 20.50
N ASN A 65 5.67 2.18 20.30
CA ASN A 65 5.04 1.41 21.36
C ASN A 65 5.68 0.03 21.55
N LEU A 66 6.77 -0.27 20.86
CA LEU A 66 7.44 -1.57 20.90
C LEU A 66 8.12 -1.82 22.26
N ARG A 67 7.48 -2.62 23.11
CA ARG A 67 7.95 -3.03 24.44
C ARG A 67 7.26 -4.30 24.88
N PHE A 68 7.93 -5.15 25.61
CA PHE A 68 7.30 -6.28 26.30
C PHE A 68 6.70 -5.80 27.62
N THR A 69 5.42 -6.08 27.82
CA THR A 69 4.74 -5.83 29.09
C THR A 69 4.98 -6.98 30.08
N GLU A 70 4.71 -6.78 31.38
CA GLU A 70 4.83 -7.89 32.36
C GLU A 70 3.87 -9.04 32.04
N THR A 71 2.73 -8.76 31.43
CA THR A 71 1.79 -9.82 31.00
C THR A 71 2.34 -10.60 29.81
N ASP A 72 3.07 -9.95 28.89
CA ASP A 72 3.76 -10.62 27.78
C ASP A 72 4.85 -11.53 28.34
N ILE A 73 5.67 -11.03 29.26
CA ILE A 73 6.74 -11.80 29.90
C ILE A 73 6.19 -13.02 30.63
N ALA A 74 5.09 -12.86 31.40
CA ALA A 74 4.44 -13.98 32.10
C ALA A 74 3.94 -15.04 31.09
N TYR A 75 3.29 -14.61 29.99
CA TYR A 75 2.83 -15.52 28.95
C TYR A 75 3.99 -16.28 28.27
N LEU A 76 5.07 -15.57 27.94
CA LEU A 76 6.25 -16.18 27.33
C LEU A 76 6.93 -17.22 28.25
N HIS A 77 6.91 -16.98 29.57
CA HIS A 77 7.41 -17.94 30.57
C HIS A 77 6.48 -19.13 30.74
N ASP A 78 5.22 -18.86 31.10
CA ASP A 78 4.28 -19.88 31.59
C ASP A 78 3.76 -20.80 30.49
N GLU A 79 3.52 -20.22 29.28
CA GLU A 79 2.91 -20.95 28.16
C GLU A 79 3.95 -21.41 27.11
N LEU A 80 5.02 -20.63 26.89
CA LEU A 80 6.02 -20.94 25.88
C LEU A 80 7.34 -21.44 26.45
N GLY A 81 7.53 -21.40 27.77
CA GLY A 81 8.66 -22.00 28.48
C GLY A 81 10.00 -21.31 28.25
N PHE A 82 10.02 -20.03 27.91
CA PHE A 82 11.27 -19.28 27.82
C PHE A 82 11.90 -19.07 29.18
N ASP A 83 13.23 -19.08 29.25
CA ASP A 83 13.97 -19.01 30.50
C ASP A 83 14.21 -17.58 31.05
N GLY A 84 14.60 -17.49 32.34
CA GLY A 84 14.75 -16.22 33.05
C GLY A 84 15.73 -15.21 32.41
N PRO A 85 16.96 -15.59 32.01
CA PRO A 85 17.91 -14.67 31.40
C PRO A 85 17.40 -14.05 30.10
N PHE A 86 16.77 -14.82 29.23
CA PHE A 86 16.19 -14.30 28.00
C PHE A 86 14.96 -13.43 28.28
N LEU A 87 14.10 -13.82 29.24
CA LEU A 87 12.95 -12.99 29.64
C LEU A 87 13.41 -11.66 30.25
N GLU A 88 14.50 -11.62 30.98
CA GLU A 88 15.06 -10.37 31.49
C GLU A 88 15.60 -9.48 30.37
N TYR A 89 16.22 -10.06 29.34
CA TYR A 89 16.58 -9.34 28.11
C TYR A 89 15.33 -8.72 27.43
N LEU A 90 14.25 -9.49 27.26
CA LEU A 90 13.00 -9.01 26.66
C LEU A 90 12.34 -7.91 27.51
N ARG A 91 12.34 -8.03 28.85
CA ARG A 91 11.79 -7.00 29.76
C ARG A 91 12.48 -5.64 29.57
N ASN A 92 13.77 -5.65 29.29
CA ASN A 92 14.57 -4.46 29.07
C ASN A 92 14.70 -4.07 27.59
N PHE A 93 13.96 -4.77 26.71
CA PHE A 93 14.03 -4.55 25.28
C PHE A 93 13.63 -3.13 24.89
N LYS A 94 14.47 -2.49 24.08
CA LYS A 94 14.19 -1.21 23.40
C LYS A 94 14.82 -1.26 22.04
N PHE A 95 14.10 -0.84 21.02
CA PHE A 95 14.67 -0.66 19.70
C PHE A 95 15.67 0.52 19.71
N LYS A 96 16.88 0.29 19.24
CA LYS A 96 17.97 1.26 19.18
C LYS A 96 18.54 1.42 17.77
N GLY A 97 17.95 0.71 16.82
CA GLY A 97 18.40 0.69 15.43
C GLY A 97 17.97 1.92 14.63
N ASN A 98 18.28 1.85 13.35
CA ASN A 98 17.90 2.82 12.32
C ASN A 98 16.90 2.22 11.36
N ILE A 99 15.91 3.00 10.94
CA ILE A 99 14.96 2.62 9.91
C ILE A 99 14.96 3.71 8.83
N LEU A 100 15.21 3.29 7.60
CA LEU A 100 14.98 4.10 6.41
C LEU A 100 13.76 3.53 5.68
N ALA A 101 12.91 4.40 5.12
CA ALA A 101 11.76 3.95 4.33
C ALA A 101 11.46 4.92 3.19
N ALA A 102 10.76 4.44 2.17
CA ALA A 102 10.10 5.29 1.21
C ALA A 102 9.04 6.16 1.91
N LYS A 103 8.76 7.34 1.41
CA LYS A 103 7.65 8.16 1.90
C LYS A 103 6.31 7.54 1.49
N GLU A 104 5.27 7.70 2.31
CA GLU A 104 3.93 7.30 1.86
C GLU A 104 3.51 8.12 0.62
N GLY A 105 2.84 7.46 -0.30
CA GLY A 105 2.49 8.04 -1.61
C GLY A 105 3.60 7.94 -2.66
N GLU A 106 4.79 7.43 -2.31
CA GLU A 106 5.84 7.15 -3.29
C GLU A 106 5.46 5.96 -4.17
N PHE A 107 5.81 6.05 -5.46
CA PHE A 107 5.72 4.89 -6.35
C PHE A 107 6.94 4.01 -6.16
N VAL A 108 6.68 2.74 -5.91
CA VAL A 108 7.73 1.74 -5.66
C VAL A 108 7.53 0.54 -6.60
N PHE A 109 8.63 -0.18 -6.86
CA PHE A 109 8.64 -1.23 -7.86
C PHE A 109 9.22 -2.53 -7.31
N LYS A 110 9.00 -3.63 -8.02
CA LYS A 110 9.50 -4.94 -7.58
C LYS A 110 11.02 -4.96 -7.46
N THR A 111 11.50 -5.71 -6.48
CA THR A 111 12.93 -5.99 -6.20
C THR A 111 13.74 -4.86 -5.59
N GLU A 112 13.20 -3.64 -5.51
CA GLU A 112 13.87 -2.55 -4.81
C GLU A 112 13.49 -2.52 -3.32
N PRO A 113 14.42 -2.17 -2.41
CA PRO A 113 14.10 -1.93 -1.01
C PRO A 113 13.13 -0.76 -0.85
N VAL A 114 12.00 -1.01 -0.16
CA VAL A 114 11.03 0.03 0.22
C VAL A 114 11.20 0.46 1.68
N LEU A 115 11.86 -0.38 2.47
CA LEU A 115 12.23 -0.12 3.85
C LEU A 115 13.52 -0.88 4.17
N GLN A 116 14.42 -0.25 4.92
CA GLN A 116 15.68 -0.83 5.37
C GLN A 116 15.81 -0.65 6.88
N VAL A 117 16.16 -1.72 7.58
CA VAL A 117 16.42 -1.74 9.02
C VAL A 117 17.88 -2.05 9.23
N GLU A 118 18.58 -1.19 9.95
CA GLU A 118 19.93 -1.45 10.47
C GLU A 118 19.88 -1.42 11.99
N ALA A 119 19.96 -2.61 12.60
CA ALA A 119 19.78 -2.78 14.04
C ALA A 119 20.56 -4.00 14.54
N SER A 120 20.52 -4.26 15.84
CA SER A 120 20.98 -5.54 16.37
C SER A 120 20.17 -6.69 15.76
N LEU A 121 20.75 -7.87 15.66
CA LEU A 121 20.13 -9.02 15.02
C LEU A 121 18.77 -9.39 15.64
N ALA A 122 18.68 -9.34 16.97
CA ALA A 122 17.44 -9.63 17.68
C ALA A 122 16.38 -8.53 17.44
N GLU A 123 16.75 -7.25 17.48
CA GLU A 123 15.83 -6.15 17.19
C GLU A 123 15.27 -6.23 15.77
N ALA A 124 16.16 -6.40 14.79
CA ALA A 124 15.76 -6.51 13.39
C ALA A 124 14.87 -7.74 13.13
N GLN A 125 15.13 -8.86 13.83
CA GLN A 125 14.36 -10.09 13.67
C GLN A 125 12.94 -9.98 14.23
N LEU A 126 12.76 -9.38 15.40
CA LEU A 126 11.47 -9.26 16.08
C LEU A 126 10.40 -8.58 15.23
N ILE A 127 10.79 -7.51 14.54
CA ILE A 127 9.84 -6.60 13.87
C ILE A 127 9.40 -7.07 12.48
N GLU A 128 9.98 -8.14 11.93
CA GLU A 128 9.68 -8.65 10.58
C GLU A 128 8.19 -8.81 10.32
N THR A 129 7.50 -9.59 11.16
CA THR A 129 6.09 -9.96 10.94
C THR A 129 5.19 -8.72 10.93
N ALA A 130 5.35 -7.82 11.88
CA ALA A 130 4.53 -6.60 11.96
C ALA A 130 4.79 -5.66 10.78
N LEU A 131 6.06 -5.43 10.41
CA LEU A 131 6.39 -4.60 9.24
C LEU A 131 5.78 -5.17 7.95
N LEU A 132 5.94 -6.48 7.73
CA LEU A 132 5.38 -7.11 6.53
C LEU A 132 3.86 -7.09 6.51
N ASN A 133 3.20 -7.35 7.64
CA ASN A 133 1.75 -7.31 7.74
C ASN A 133 1.20 -5.92 7.36
N ILE A 134 1.80 -4.86 7.91
CA ILE A 134 1.39 -3.48 7.65
C ILE A 134 1.66 -3.09 6.19
N VAL A 135 2.88 -3.31 5.70
CA VAL A 135 3.27 -2.95 4.32
C VAL A 135 2.43 -3.71 3.30
N ASN A 136 2.27 -5.03 3.46
CA ASN A 136 1.47 -5.85 2.54
C ASN A 136 0.06 -5.32 2.38
N PHE A 137 -0.63 -5.04 3.48
CA PHE A 137 -2.03 -4.65 3.45
C PHE A 137 -2.23 -3.23 2.92
N GLN A 138 -1.60 -2.24 3.55
CA GLN A 138 -1.86 -0.84 3.20
C GLN A 138 -1.34 -0.46 1.82
N THR A 139 -0.18 -0.96 1.43
CA THR A 139 0.37 -0.74 0.08
C THR A 139 -0.52 -1.38 -0.99
N LEU A 140 -1.06 -2.57 -0.73
CA LEU A 140 -1.96 -3.24 -1.65
C LEU A 140 -3.26 -2.45 -1.86
N ILE A 141 -3.88 -1.96 -0.78
CA ILE A 141 -5.12 -1.16 -0.84
C ILE A 141 -4.87 0.20 -1.51
N ALA A 142 -3.78 0.89 -1.16
CA ALA A 142 -3.42 2.16 -1.79
C ALA A 142 -3.19 2.00 -3.31
N THR A 143 -2.53 0.92 -3.71
CA THR A 143 -2.30 0.59 -5.12
C THR A 143 -3.63 0.30 -5.83
N LYS A 144 -4.53 -0.49 -5.24
CA LYS A 144 -5.86 -0.76 -5.81
C LYS A 144 -6.67 0.53 -5.99
N ALA A 145 -6.65 1.41 -4.99
CA ALA A 145 -7.32 2.71 -5.08
C ALA A 145 -6.71 3.59 -6.19
N ALA A 146 -5.38 3.63 -6.32
CA ALA A 146 -4.70 4.39 -7.37
C ALA A 146 -5.02 3.86 -8.78
N ARG A 147 -5.15 2.55 -8.95
CA ARG A 147 -5.61 1.93 -10.20
C ARG A 147 -7.05 2.32 -10.53
N ILE A 148 -7.94 2.32 -9.54
CA ILE A 148 -9.32 2.79 -9.72
C ILE A 148 -9.31 4.28 -10.09
N ARG A 149 -8.53 5.11 -9.38
CA ARG A 149 -8.39 6.54 -9.69
C ARG A 149 -7.88 6.79 -11.11
N SER A 150 -6.96 5.97 -11.61
CA SER A 150 -6.36 6.15 -12.94
C SER A 150 -7.34 6.00 -14.12
N VAL A 151 -8.51 5.41 -13.89
CA VAL A 151 -9.58 5.25 -14.91
C VAL A 151 -10.74 6.21 -14.72
N ILE A 152 -10.66 7.09 -13.72
CA ILE A 152 -11.64 8.12 -13.41
C ILE A 152 -11.02 9.47 -13.78
N ASP A 153 -11.75 10.28 -14.56
CA ASP A 153 -11.29 11.62 -14.96
C ASP A 153 -11.68 12.65 -13.88
N ASP A 154 -12.70 13.47 -14.17
CA ASP A 154 -13.18 14.52 -13.25
C ASP A 154 -14.25 14.04 -12.27
N GLU A 155 -14.69 12.79 -12.40
CA GLU A 155 -15.71 12.22 -11.50
C GLU A 155 -15.14 11.98 -10.10
N THR A 156 -16.00 12.02 -9.09
CA THR A 156 -15.61 11.71 -7.71
C THR A 156 -15.58 10.21 -7.43
N PHE A 157 -14.73 9.82 -6.50
CA PHE A 157 -14.50 8.43 -6.08
C PHE A 157 -14.58 8.31 -4.56
N ALA A 158 -15.53 7.53 -4.05
CA ALA A 158 -15.73 7.28 -2.63
C ALA A 158 -15.44 5.82 -2.25
N GLU A 159 -14.79 5.61 -1.11
CA GLU A 159 -14.56 4.29 -0.51
C GLU A 159 -15.81 3.87 0.31
N PHE A 160 -16.47 2.77 -0.09
CA PHE A 160 -17.71 2.25 0.53
C PHE A 160 -17.55 0.80 1.05
N GLY A 161 -16.34 0.39 1.38
CA GLY A 161 -16.00 -0.99 1.70
C GLY A 161 -16.03 -1.38 3.17
N THR A 162 -16.27 -0.45 4.12
CA THR A 162 -16.13 -0.69 5.57
C THR A 162 -16.73 -2.03 6.03
N ARG A 163 -17.97 -2.35 5.61
CA ARG A 163 -18.68 -3.60 6.00
C ARG A 163 -18.14 -4.87 5.33
N ARG A 164 -17.19 -4.76 4.42
CA ARG A 164 -16.59 -5.85 3.64
C ARG A 164 -15.12 -6.11 3.97
N ALA A 165 -14.50 -5.20 4.70
CA ALA A 165 -13.12 -5.38 5.15
C ALA A 165 -12.99 -6.55 6.13
N GLN A 166 -11.79 -7.12 6.20
CA GLN A 166 -11.44 -8.16 7.17
C GLN A 166 -11.19 -7.50 8.54
N GLU A 167 -12.24 -7.39 9.34
CA GLU A 167 -12.25 -6.78 10.66
C GLU A 167 -12.20 -5.23 10.68
N MET A 168 -12.43 -4.67 11.87
CA MET A 168 -12.52 -3.23 12.09
C MET A 168 -11.18 -2.52 11.85
N ASP A 169 -10.08 -3.14 12.23
CA ASP A 169 -8.74 -2.57 12.05
C ASP A 169 -8.41 -2.44 10.55
N ALA A 170 -8.68 -3.51 9.78
CA ALA A 170 -8.54 -3.46 8.32
C ALA A 170 -9.46 -2.42 7.66
N ALA A 171 -10.69 -2.25 8.15
CA ALA A 171 -11.59 -1.21 7.65
C ALA A 171 -11.02 0.20 7.85
N ILE A 172 -10.42 0.49 9.01
CA ILE A 172 -9.88 1.82 9.34
C ILE A 172 -8.61 2.11 8.54
N TRP A 173 -7.62 1.23 8.61
CA TRP A 173 -6.34 1.41 7.92
C TRP A 173 -6.45 1.25 6.41
N GLY A 174 -7.36 0.39 5.95
CA GLY A 174 -7.69 0.26 4.53
C GLY A 174 -8.34 1.51 3.96
N THR A 175 -9.25 2.17 4.70
CA THR A 175 -9.81 3.47 4.30
C THR A 175 -8.72 4.53 4.19
N ARG A 176 -7.78 4.60 5.16
CA ARG A 176 -6.66 5.53 5.08
C ARG A 176 -5.79 5.27 3.84
N ALA A 177 -5.46 4.02 3.60
CA ALA A 177 -4.68 3.63 2.42
C ALA A 177 -5.39 3.94 1.11
N ALA A 178 -6.72 3.73 1.03
CA ALA A 178 -7.52 4.08 -0.12
C ALA A 178 -7.54 5.60 -0.38
N TYR A 179 -7.54 6.41 0.68
CA TYR A 179 -7.45 7.88 0.55
C TYR A 179 -6.09 8.31 -0.03
N ILE A 180 -4.99 7.73 0.44
CA ILE A 180 -3.66 7.94 -0.15
C ILE A 180 -3.67 7.54 -1.64
N GLY A 181 -4.30 6.42 -1.98
CA GLY A 181 -4.42 5.94 -3.35
C GLY A 181 -5.26 6.83 -4.26
N GLY A 182 -6.10 7.73 -3.71
CA GLY A 182 -6.80 8.74 -4.49
C GLY A 182 -8.32 8.76 -4.35
N CYS A 183 -8.93 8.05 -3.39
CA CYS A 183 -10.34 8.29 -3.12
C CYS A 183 -10.56 9.68 -2.51
N ASP A 184 -11.74 10.26 -2.74
CA ASP A 184 -12.07 11.64 -2.33
C ASP A 184 -12.78 11.65 -0.97
N SER A 185 -13.44 10.56 -0.62
CA SER A 185 -14.20 10.43 0.62
C SER A 185 -14.41 8.96 1.01
N THR A 186 -14.95 8.74 2.21
CA THR A 186 -15.28 7.40 2.71
C THR A 186 -16.66 7.39 3.37
N SER A 187 -17.29 6.22 3.43
CA SER A 187 -18.46 5.99 4.28
C SER A 187 -18.08 5.62 5.72
N ASN A 188 -16.79 5.41 6.02
CA ASN A 188 -16.30 5.01 7.33
C ASN A 188 -16.20 6.21 8.28
N VAL A 189 -17.25 6.42 9.08
CA VAL A 189 -17.34 7.53 10.03
C VAL A 189 -16.17 7.56 11.03
N ARG A 190 -15.71 6.36 11.48
CA ARG A 190 -14.60 6.27 12.44
C ARG A 190 -13.27 6.66 11.79
N ALA A 191 -12.99 6.19 10.58
CA ALA A 191 -11.79 6.58 9.83
C ALA A 191 -11.81 8.07 9.51
N GLY A 192 -12.97 8.63 9.11
CA GLY A 192 -13.14 10.06 8.91
C GLY A 192 -12.79 10.87 10.15
N LYS A 193 -13.26 10.44 11.33
CA LYS A 193 -12.96 11.10 12.61
C LYS A 193 -11.46 11.01 12.97
N ILE A 194 -10.82 9.84 12.76
CA ILE A 194 -9.42 9.62 13.17
C ILE A 194 -8.45 10.35 12.24
N PHE A 195 -8.67 10.27 10.93
CA PHE A 195 -7.72 10.73 9.91
C PHE A 195 -8.13 12.04 9.22
N GLY A 196 -9.26 12.62 9.56
CA GLY A 196 -9.76 13.84 8.90
C GLY A 196 -10.28 13.62 7.48
N ILE A 197 -10.50 12.37 7.05
CA ILE A 197 -10.99 12.05 5.71
C ILE A 197 -12.45 12.51 5.57
N PRO A 198 -12.83 13.21 4.46
CA PRO A 198 -14.21 13.59 4.21
C PRO A 198 -15.15 12.37 4.24
N VAL A 199 -16.27 12.49 4.96
CA VAL A 199 -17.24 11.41 5.06
C VAL A 199 -18.40 11.67 4.12
N SER A 200 -18.76 10.67 3.30
CA SER A 200 -19.90 10.73 2.39
C SER A 200 -20.76 9.48 2.50
N GLY A 201 -22.01 9.62 2.18
CA GLY A 201 -22.98 8.53 2.21
C GLY A 201 -24.39 9.05 2.01
N THR A 202 -25.33 8.15 1.74
CA THR A 202 -26.72 8.48 1.50
C THR A 202 -27.62 7.60 2.38
N MET A 203 -28.60 6.95 1.79
CA MET A 203 -29.50 6.03 2.46
C MET A 203 -29.29 4.59 1.94
N ALA A 204 -29.83 3.60 2.63
CA ALA A 204 -29.91 2.21 2.17
C ALA A 204 -31.32 1.86 1.72
N HIS A 205 -31.49 0.77 0.98
CA HIS A 205 -32.79 0.23 0.59
C HIS A 205 -33.72 -0.01 1.78
N ALA A 206 -33.16 -0.40 2.94
CA ALA A 206 -33.91 -0.60 4.18
C ALA A 206 -34.69 0.67 4.64
N MET A 207 -34.16 1.86 4.36
CA MET A 207 -34.88 3.10 4.65
C MET A 207 -36.11 3.22 3.75
N VAL A 208 -35.97 2.96 2.45
CA VAL A 208 -37.12 2.99 1.52
C VAL A 208 -38.19 1.99 1.95
N GLN A 209 -37.77 0.78 2.35
CA GLN A 209 -38.65 -0.27 2.82
C GLN A 209 -39.34 0.01 4.17
N ALA A 210 -38.75 0.89 5.00
CA ALA A 210 -39.33 1.26 6.31
C ALA A 210 -40.57 2.16 6.22
N TYR A 211 -40.80 2.77 5.08
CA TYR A 211 -41.96 3.64 4.84
C TYR A 211 -43.03 2.90 4.05
N ARG A 212 -44.24 3.46 4.05
CA ARG A 212 -45.37 2.87 3.33
C ARG A 212 -45.09 2.72 1.83
N ASP A 213 -44.46 3.72 1.25
CA ASP A 213 -44.03 3.74 -0.15
C ASP A 213 -42.72 4.57 -0.33
N GLU A 214 -42.10 4.40 -1.47
CA GLU A 214 -40.81 5.03 -1.85
C GLU A 214 -40.90 6.56 -1.85
N LEU A 215 -42.03 7.12 -2.30
CA LEU A 215 -42.24 8.58 -2.33
C LEU A 215 -42.25 9.19 -0.92
N GLU A 216 -42.88 8.49 0.04
CA GLU A 216 -42.89 8.92 1.45
C GLU A 216 -41.52 8.84 2.07
N ALA A 217 -40.75 7.79 1.76
CA ALA A 217 -39.36 7.67 2.19
C ALA A 217 -38.48 8.85 1.70
N PHE A 218 -38.56 9.19 0.43
CA PHE A 218 -37.81 10.30 -0.15
C PHE A 218 -38.23 11.65 0.44
N ARG A 219 -39.53 11.89 0.65
CA ARG A 219 -40.01 13.10 1.34
C ARG A 219 -39.49 13.19 2.76
N SER A 220 -39.45 12.09 3.48
CA SER A 220 -38.93 12.05 4.85
C SER A 220 -37.44 12.36 4.90
N TYR A 221 -36.64 11.77 3.99
CA TYR A 221 -35.23 12.05 3.88
C TYR A 221 -34.96 13.52 3.55
N ALA A 222 -35.65 14.06 2.56
CA ALA A 222 -35.54 15.45 2.13
C ALA A 222 -35.87 16.48 3.24
N LYS A 223 -36.72 16.13 4.20
CA LYS A 223 -37.05 17.04 5.35
C LYS A 223 -35.89 17.19 6.34
N THR A 224 -34.96 16.23 6.37
CA THR A 224 -33.87 16.16 7.35
C THR A 224 -32.49 16.38 6.75
N HIS A 225 -32.37 16.31 5.41
CA HIS A 225 -31.10 16.41 4.70
C HIS A 225 -31.22 17.48 3.60
N PHE A 226 -30.58 18.62 3.83
CA PHE A 226 -30.53 19.70 2.83
C PHE A 226 -29.90 19.19 1.52
N ASP A 227 -28.68 18.62 1.59
CA ASP A 227 -28.04 17.95 0.47
C ASP A 227 -28.64 16.56 0.31
N SER A 228 -29.51 16.41 -0.70
CA SER A 228 -30.30 15.21 -0.90
C SER A 228 -29.85 14.40 -2.13
N ILE A 229 -29.54 13.12 -1.90
CA ILE A 229 -29.26 12.12 -2.94
C ILE A 229 -30.22 10.94 -2.68
N PHE A 230 -31.07 10.62 -3.64
CA PHE A 230 -32.06 9.54 -3.51
C PHE A 230 -31.59 8.22 -4.13
N LEU A 231 -31.74 7.14 -3.39
CA LEU A 231 -31.46 5.78 -3.86
C LEU A 231 -32.70 5.27 -4.62
N VAL A 232 -32.59 5.15 -5.95
CA VAL A 232 -33.75 5.04 -6.83
C VAL A 232 -34.03 3.62 -7.38
N ASP A 233 -33.26 2.63 -6.97
CA ASP A 233 -33.35 1.27 -7.50
C ASP A 233 -33.85 0.22 -6.48
N THR A 234 -34.65 0.68 -5.47
CA THR A 234 -35.22 -0.24 -4.49
C THR A 234 -36.27 -1.14 -5.10
N TYR A 235 -37.10 -0.65 -6.03
CA TYR A 235 -38.15 -1.39 -6.69
C TYR A 235 -38.04 -1.37 -8.21
N ASP A 236 -38.35 -0.24 -8.87
CA ASP A 236 -38.19 -0.06 -10.32
C ASP A 236 -37.60 1.30 -10.58
N THR A 237 -36.33 1.32 -11.03
CA THR A 237 -35.56 2.54 -11.21
C THR A 237 -36.25 3.57 -12.10
N LEU A 238 -36.78 3.14 -13.27
CA LEU A 238 -37.30 4.04 -14.28
C LEU A 238 -38.79 4.35 -14.14
N LYS A 239 -39.59 3.43 -13.57
CA LYS A 239 -41.02 3.63 -13.41
C LYS A 239 -41.41 4.22 -12.05
N SER A 240 -40.57 4.06 -11.05
CA SER A 240 -40.83 4.48 -9.67
C SER A 240 -39.73 5.37 -9.13
N GLY A 241 -38.49 4.91 -8.99
CA GLY A 241 -37.41 5.59 -8.28
C GLY A 241 -37.08 6.97 -8.84
N VAL A 242 -36.67 7.06 -10.10
CA VAL A 242 -36.33 8.35 -10.74
C VAL A 242 -37.53 9.29 -10.80
N PRO A 243 -38.75 8.86 -11.20
CA PRO A 243 -39.94 9.73 -11.15
C PRO A 243 -40.25 10.26 -9.74
N ASN A 244 -40.15 9.43 -8.71
CA ASN A 244 -40.39 9.84 -7.32
C ASN A 244 -39.31 10.81 -6.82
N ALA A 245 -38.03 10.61 -7.15
CA ALA A 245 -36.94 11.51 -6.85
C ALA A 245 -37.19 12.92 -7.46
N ILE A 246 -37.51 12.96 -8.75
CA ILE A 246 -37.87 14.19 -9.49
C ILE A 246 -39.07 14.89 -8.84
N LYS A 247 -40.10 14.13 -8.48
CA LYS A 247 -41.30 14.65 -7.85
C LYS A 247 -40.98 15.31 -6.51
N VAL A 248 -40.22 14.64 -5.64
CA VAL A 248 -39.83 15.20 -4.34
C VAL A 248 -38.92 16.40 -4.51
N ALA A 249 -37.96 16.38 -5.44
CA ALA A 249 -37.10 17.54 -5.72
C ALA A 249 -37.92 18.77 -6.13
N LYS A 250 -38.95 18.58 -6.98
CA LYS A 250 -39.88 19.69 -7.36
C LYS A 250 -40.77 20.15 -6.20
N GLU A 251 -41.27 19.22 -5.39
CA GLU A 251 -42.10 19.54 -4.22
C GLU A 251 -41.34 20.34 -3.16
N MET A 252 -40.07 20.00 -2.94
CA MET A 252 -39.23 20.63 -1.94
C MET A 252 -38.64 21.98 -2.41
N GLY A 253 -38.34 22.10 -3.71
CA GLY A 253 -37.77 23.32 -4.30
C GLY A 253 -36.50 23.75 -3.54
N ASP A 254 -36.41 25.02 -3.21
CA ASP A 254 -35.23 25.62 -2.51
C ASP A 254 -35.06 25.15 -1.05
N LYS A 255 -35.96 24.31 -0.53
CA LYS A 255 -35.81 23.68 0.80
C LYS A 255 -34.76 22.60 0.85
N ILE A 256 -34.35 22.10 -0.28
CA ILE A 256 -33.24 21.14 -0.41
C ILE A 256 -32.32 21.55 -1.57
N ASN A 257 -31.08 21.14 -1.46
CA ASN A 257 -30.15 21.06 -2.56
C ASN A 257 -30.23 19.62 -3.13
N PHE A 258 -30.98 19.44 -4.22
CA PHE A 258 -31.09 18.15 -4.88
C PHE A 258 -29.79 17.83 -5.63
N ILE A 259 -28.87 17.13 -4.98
CA ILE A 259 -27.57 16.74 -5.55
C ILE A 259 -27.74 15.73 -6.67
N GLY A 260 -28.69 14.76 -6.50
CA GLY A 260 -28.90 13.76 -7.55
C GLY A 260 -29.49 12.44 -7.06
N ILE A 261 -29.19 11.39 -7.80
CA ILE A 261 -29.68 10.04 -7.59
C ILE A 261 -28.54 9.03 -7.47
N ARG A 262 -28.79 7.91 -6.79
CA ARG A 262 -27.83 6.78 -6.72
C ARG A 262 -28.44 5.50 -7.30
N LEU A 263 -27.66 4.84 -8.13
CA LEU A 263 -27.89 3.52 -8.72
C LEU A 263 -26.95 2.51 -8.04
N ASP A 264 -27.48 1.42 -7.52
CA ASP A 264 -26.74 0.38 -6.79
C ASP A 264 -26.85 -1.00 -7.48
N SER A 265 -27.71 -1.13 -8.49
CA SER A 265 -28.02 -2.39 -9.15
C SER A 265 -28.46 -2.22 -10.61
N GLY A 266 -28.52 -3.33 -11.33
CA GLY A 266 -29.00 -3.39 -12.72
C GLY A 266 -27.94 -3.01 -13.77
N ASP A 267 -28.38 -2.78 -15.01
CA ASP A 267 -27.52 -2.33 -16.10
C ASP A 267 -27.21 -0.83 -15.95
N MET A 268 -26.08 -0.54 -15.30
CA MET A 268 -25.64 0.83 -14.98
C MET A 268 -25.50 1.71 -16.22
N ALA A 269 -25.04 1.15 -17.35
CA ALA A 269 -24.87 1.93 -18.59
C ALA A 269 -26.22 2.33 -19.17
N PHE A 270 -27.18 1.42 -19.21
CA PHE A 270 -28.52 1.69 -19.69
C PHE A 270 -29.29 2.60 -18.73
N LEU A 271 -29.30 2.26 -17.44
CA LEU A 271 -30.06 2.99 -16.42
C LEU A 271 -29.59 4.43 -16.26
N SER A 272 -28.26 4.67 -16.23
CA SER A 272 -27.71 6.03 -16.09
C SER A 272 -28.08 6.93 -17.27
N LYS A 273 -28.06 6.41 -18.51
CA LYS A 273 -28.48 7.17 -19.69
C LYS A 273 -29.97 7.53 -19.65
N LYS A 274 -30.81 6.58 -19.25
CA LYS A 274 -32.25 6.84 -19.13
C LYS A 274 -32.59 7.78 -17.98
N ALA A 275 -31.95 7.60 -16.84
CA ALA A 275 -32.10 8.49 -15.71
C ALA A 275 -31.64 9.92 -16.03
N ARG A 276 -30.49 10.08 -16.73
CA ARG A 276 -30.02 11.39 -17.19
C ARG A 276 -31.04 12.07 -18.09
N GLN A 277 -31.58 11.38 -19.05
CA GLN A 277 -32.63 11.90 -19.92
C GLN A 277 -33.85 12.40 -19.12
N MET A 278 -34.33 11.61 -18.16
CA MET A 278 -35.49 11.97 -17.33
C MET A 278 -35.21 13.17 -16.43
N LEU A 279 -34.01 13.26 -15.87
CA LEU A 279 -33.57 14.40 -15.04
C LEU A 279 -33.50 15.68 -15.89
N ASP A 280 -32.93 15.61 -17.10
CA ASP A 280 -32.82 16.76 -18.02
C ASP A 280 -34.20 17.26 -18.48
N GLU A 281 -35.09 16.34 -18.89
CA GLU A 281 -36.48 16.67 -19.26
C GLU A 281 -37.26 17.30 -18.10
N ALA A 282 -36.90 16.96 -16.85
CA ALA A 282 -37.49 17.54 -15.66
C ALA A 282 -36.88 18.90 -15.25
N GLY A 283 -35.78 19.35 -15.90
CA GLY A 283 -35.07 20.60 -15.63
C GLY A 283 -33.91 20.45 -14.64
N PHE A 284 -33.51 19.23 -14.24
CA PHE A 284 -32.41 18.96 -13.32
C PHE A 284 -31.12 18.60 -14.04
N THR A 285 -30.64 19.49 -14.92
CA THR A 285 -29.45 19.28 -15.76
C THR A 285 -28.16 19.13 -14.96
N GLU A 286 -28.07 19.75 -13.76
CA GLU A 286 -26.91 19.72 -12.87
C GLU A 286 -26.93 18.56 -11.86
N ALA A 287 -28.05 17.83 -11.76
CA ALA A 287 -28.19 16.72 -10.84
C ALA A 287 -27.22 15.59 -11.20
N LYS A 288 -26.50 15.06 -10.23
CA LYS A 288 -25.48 14.02 -10.39
C LYS A 288 -26.06 12.62 -10.37
N ILE A 289 -25.40 11.69 -11.05
CA ILE A 289 -25.72 10.26 -10.99
C ILE A 289 -24.56 9.54 -10.32
N PHE A 290 -24.84 8.97 -9.15
CA PHE A 290 -23.92 8.17 -8.36
C PHE A 290 -24.10 6.70 -8.71
N ALA A 291 -23.01 5.98 -8.97
CA ALA A 291 -23.02 4.54 -9.13
C ALA A 291 -22.28 3.85 -7.99
N SER A 292 -22.89 2.81 -7.43
CA SER A 292 -22.28 1.91 -6.47
C SER A 292 -22.64 0.46 -6.87
N SER A 293 -22.04 -0.52 -6.29
CA SER A 293 -22.13 -1.95 -6.54
C SER A 293 -20.72 -2.53 -6.70
N ASP A 294 -20.54 -3.73 -7.23
CA ASP A 294 -19.26 -4.42 -7.37
C ASP A 294 -18.31 -3.78 -8.42
N LEU A 295 -17.99 -2.50 -8.20
CA LEU A 295 -17.14 -1.70 -9.07
C LEU A 295 -15.66 -1.97 -8.82
N ASP A 296 -14.90 -1.93 -9.92
CA ASP A 296 -13.44 -1.91 -9.97
C ASP A 296 -12.97 -1.12 -11.21
N GLU A 297 -11.67 -0.97 -11.41
CA GLU A 297 -11.10 -0.27 -12.55
C GLU A 297 -11.56 -0.83 -13.90
N HIS A 298 -11.76 -2.14 -14.02
CA HIS A 298 -12.18 -2.79 -15.26
C HIS A 298 -13.67 -2.53 -15.56
N THR A 299 -14.51 -2.61 -14.53
CA THR A 299 -15.93 -2.31 -14.64
C THR A 299 -16.17 -0.85 -14.97
N ILE A 300 -15.44 0.07 -14.32
CA ILE A 300 -15.52 1.52 -14.60
C ILE A 300 -15.10 1.81 -16.04
N LEU A 301 -13.97 1.28 -16.51
CA LEU A 301 -13.54 1.41 -17.90
C LEU A 301 -14.61 0.92 -18.88
N SER A 302 -15.22 -0.22 -18.62
CA SER A 302 -16.31 -0.77 -19.46
C SER A 302 -17.52 0.14 -19.48
N LEU A 303 -17.95 0.68 -18.34
CA LEU A 303 -19.07 1.61 -18.26
C LEU A 303 -18.79 2.92 -18.99
N LYS A 304 -17.58 3.46 -18.86
CA LYS A 304 -17.13 4.67 -19.60
C LYS A 304 -17.10 4.42 -21.10
N ALA A 305 -16.58 3.28 -21.57
CA ALA A 305 -16.59 2.90 -22.99
C ALA A 305 -18.01 2.78 -23.54
N GLN A 306 -18.97 2.35 -22.72
CA GLN A 306 -20.40 2.32 -23.05
C GLN A 306 -21.07 3.69 -22.95
N LYS A 307 -20.34 4.76 -22.60
CA LYS A 307 -20.85 6.14 -22.43
C LYS A 307 -21.92 6.22 -21.33
N ALA A 308 -21.77 5.48 -20.25
CA ALA A 308 -22.57 5.64 -19.04
C ALA A 308 -22.53 7.10 -18.55
N LYS A 309 -23.63 7.58 -17.99
CA LYS A 309 -23.76 8.94 -17.48
C LYS A 309 -23.64 8.91 -15.95
N ILE A 310 -22.43 8.73 -15.47
CA ILE A 310 -22.13 8.59 -14.06
C ILE A 310 -21.11 9.69 -13.68
N ASP A 311 -21.41 10.40 -12.60
CA ASP A 311 -20.62 11.55 -12.12
C ASP A 311 -19.85 11.21 -10.83
N SER A 312 -20.19 10.10 -10.17
CA SER A 312 -19.57 9.68 -8.92
C SER A 312 -19.59 8.16 -8.75
N TRP A 313 -18.47 7.63 -8.25
CA TRP A 313 -18.24 6.20 -8.09
C TRP A 313 -18.10 5.85 -6.61
N GLY A 314 -18.96 4.97 -6.09
CA GLY A 314 -18.85 4.39 -4.76
C GLY A 314 -18.29 2.97 -4.85
N VAL A 315 -17.03 2.76 -4.48
CA VAL A 315 -16.36 1.47 -4.62
C VAL A 315 -16.20 0.81 -3.24
N GLY A 316 -16.69 -0.41 -3.12
CA GLY A 316 -16.73 -1.11 -1.83
C GLY A 316 -15.82 -2.33 -1.78
N THR A 317 -16.40 -3.52 -1.97
CA THR A 317 -15.78 -4.82 -1.73
C THR A 317 -14.45 -4.97 -2.46
N LYS A 318 -14.43 -4.74 -3.77
CA LYS A 318 -13.25 -5.00 -4.59
C LYS A 318 -12.06 -4.09 -4.27
N LEU A 319 -12.32 -2.89 -3.73
CA LEU A 319 -11.28 -2.00 -3.25
C LEU A 319 -10.73 -2.46 -1.90
N ILE A 320 -11.59 -2.51 -0.87
CA ILE A 320 -11.14 -2.68 0.52
C ILE A 320 -10.57 -4.07 0.82
N THR A 321 -10.90 -5.05 0.00
CA THR A 321 -10.38 -6.42 0.10
C THR A 321 -9.24 -6.70 -0.88
N ALA A 322 -8.90 -5.74 -1.76
CA ALA A 322 -8.00 -5.99 -2.89
C ALA A 322 -8.36 -7.32 -3.60
N TYR A 323 -9.62 -7.47 -3.96
CA TYR A 323 -10.32 -8.71 -4.31
C TYR A 323 -9.56 -9.66 -5.24
N ASP A 324 -8.87 -9.12 -6.21
CA ASP A 324 -8.13 -9.84 -7.26
C ASP A 324 -6.66 -10.13 -6.88
N GLN A 325 -6.19 -9.65 -5.72
CA GLN A 325 -4.82 -9.85 -5.25
C GLN A 325 -4.79 -9.92 -3.70
N PRO A 326 -4.79 -11.11 -3.09
CA PRO A 326 -4.96 -11.26 -1.64
C PRO A 326 -3.76 -10.80 -0.82
N ALA A 327 -2.57 -10.71 -1.41
CA ALA A 327 -1.35 -10.27 -0.75
C ALA A 327 -0.37 -9.62 -1.72
N LEU A 328 0.37 -8.61 -1.27
CA LEU A 328 1.45 -7.98 -2.04
C LEU A 328 2.63 -8.94 -2.24
N GLY A 329 2.85 -9.85 -1.29
CA GLY A 329 3.97 -10.77 -1.31
C GLY A 329 5.31 -10.11 -0.96
N ALA A 330 5.28 -9.07 -0.13
CA ALA A 330 6.49 -8.46 0.42
C ALA A 330 7.25 -9.44 1.29
N VAL A 331 8.56 -9.30 1.29
CA VAL A 331 9.50 -10.13 2.04
C VAL A 331 10.49 -9.26 2.80
N TYR A 332 11.00 -9.80 3.91
CA TYR A 332 12.04 -9.20 4.74
C TYR A 332 13.28 -10.07 4.66
N LYS A 333 14.40 -9.52 4.22
CA LYS A 333 15.61 -10.31 3.97
C LYS A 333 16.86 -9.62 4.48
N MET A 334 17.71 -10.40 5.16
CA MET A 334 19.02 -9.94 5.59
C MET A 334 19.87 -9.66 4.35
N ALA A 335 20.43 -8.46 4.29
CA ALA A 335 21.34 -8.00 3.25
C ALA A 335 22.79 -7.99 3.72
N ALA A 336 23.04 -7.76 5.02
CA ALA A 336 24.35 -7.79 5.64
C ALA A 336 24.26 -8.11 7.13
N ILE A 337 25.35 -8.62 7.71
CA ILE A 337 25.55 -8.82 9.15
C ILE A 337 27.00 -8.52 9.51
N ALA A 338 27.22 -7.90 10.67
CA ALA A 338 28.55 -7.56 11.14
C ALA A 338 29.32 -8.83 11.59
N ASP A 339 30.62 -8.83 11.34
CA ASP A 339 31.55 -9.79 11.91
C ASP A 339 31.96 -9.41 13.34
N GLU A 340 32.94 -10.12 13.92
CA GLU A 340 33.44 -9.91 15.28
C GLU A 340 34.13 -8.54 15.48
N ASN A 341 34.51 -7.86 14.39
CA ASN A 341 35.14 -6.54 14.38
C ASN A 341 34.14 -5.42 14.05
N ASP A 342 32.84 -5.72 14.10
CA ASP A 342 31.73 -4.84 13.69
C ASP A 342 31.82 -4.36 12.23
N ILE A 343 32.42 -5.16 11.34
CA ILE A 343 32.47 -4.89 9.91
C ILE A 343 31.34 -5.63 9.21
N LEU A 344 30.45 -4.89 8.53
CA LEU A 344 29.35 -5.50 7.78
C LEU A 344 29.85 -6.42 6.67
N GLN A 345 29.44 -7.67 6.73
CA GLN A 345 29.67 -8.69 5.71
C GLN A 345 28.37 -8.93 4.93
N ASP A 346 28.49 -9.08 3.64
CA ASP A 346 27.34 -9.33 2.77
C ASP A 346 26.63 -10.65 3.12
N SER A 347 25.31 -10.61 3.14
CA SER A 347 24.46 -11.78 3.30
C SER A 347 23.59 -11.98 2.07
N ILE A 348 23.60 -13.20 1.50
CA ILE A 348 22.82 -13.54 0.31
C ILE A 348 22.10 -14.88 0.49
N LYS A 349 20.83 -14.92 0.09
CA LYS A 349 20.09 -16.17 -0.03
C LYS A 349 20.06 -16.59 -1.50
N LEU A 350 20.54 -17.81 -1.78
CA LEU A 350 20.38 -18.45 -3.08
C LEU A 350 19.04 -19.20 -3.17
N SER A 351 18.52 -19.34 -4.37
CA SER A 351 17.30 -20.09 -4.67
C SER A 351 17.40 -20.67 -6.08
N SER A 352 16.70 -21.77 -6.33
CA SER A 352 16.50 -22.31 -7.68
C SER A 352 15.70 -21.35 -8.59
N ASN A 353 14.90 -20.48 -8.00
CA ASN A 353 14.23 -19.40 -8.72
C ASN A 353 15.10 -18.12 -8.65
N THR A 354 15.53 -17.61 -9.80
CA THR A 354 16.42 -16.45 -9.92
C THR A 354 15.85 -15.19 -9.29
N GLU A 355 14.54 -15.00 -9.34
CA GLU A 355 13.83 -13.86 -8.72
C GLU A 355 13.85 -13.90 -7.18
N LYS A 356 14.12 -15.09 -6.60
CA LYS A 356 14.24 -15.27 -5.15
C LYS A 356 15.67 -15.09 -4.63
N VAL A 357 16.63 -14.79 -5.51
CA VAL A 357 18.02 -14.48 -5.12
C VAL A 357 18.08 -13.03 -4.65
N SER A 358 18.37 -12.83 -3.35
CA SER A 358 18.46 -11.49 -2.77
C SER A 358 19.67 -10.71 -3.30
N THR A 359 19.65 -9.40 -3.19
CA THR A 359 20.80 -8.53 -3.53
C THR A 359 21.51 -8.17 -2.23
N PRO A 360 22.78 -8.63 -2.03
CA PRO A 360 23.52 -8.45 -0.78
C PRO A 360 24.08 -7.04 -0.62
N GLY A 361 24.43 -6.70 0.63
CA GLY A 361 25.03 -5.42 1.03
C GLY A 361 24.00 -4.36 1.40
N LYS A 362 24.42 -3.38 2.20
CA LYS A 362 23.62 -2.19 2.50
C LYS A 362 23.53 -1.32 1.25
N LYS A 363 22.32 -0.88 0.88
CA LYS A 363 22.03 -0.22 -0.39
C LYS A 363 21.35 1.15 -0.21
N LYS A 364 21.42 1.94 -1.26
CA LYS A 364 20.63 3.13 -1.54
C LYS A 364 19.80 2.91 -2.78
N VAL A 365 18.65 3.54 -2.85
CA VAL A 365 17.76 3.52 -4.03
C VAL A 365 17.60 4.94 -4.52
N TYR A 366 17.90 5.18 -5.78
CA TYR A 366 17.79 6.48 -6.43
C TYR A 366 16.77 6.42 -7.56
N ARG A 367 15.82 7.34 -7.58
CA ARG A 367 15.02 7.63 -8.79
C ARG A 367 15.79 8.56 -9.69
N ILE A 368 15.99 8.15 -10.93
CA ILE A 368 16.68 8.93 -11.94
C ILE A 368 15.65 9.72 -12.73
N ILE A 369 15.74 11.06 -12.67
CA ILE A 369 14.76 11.97 -13.25
C ILE A 369 15.44 12.85 -14.29
N THR A 370 14.91 12.93 -15.50
CA THR A 370 15.34 13.83 -16.59
C THR A 370 14.32 14.93 -16.83
N ASN A 371 14.69 15.94 -17.62
CA ASN A 371 13.85 17.08 -17.98
C ASN A 371 13.87 17.36 -19.49
N GLU A 372 14.05 16.33 -20.32
CA GLU A 372 14.07 16.50 -21.78
C GLU A 372 12.66 16.72 -22.36
N ASP A 373 11.66 15.96 -21.87
CA ASP A 373 10.25 16.05 -22.25
C ASP A 373 9.35 16.38 -21.03
N GLY A 374 9.77 17.35 -20.20
CA GLY A 374 9.24 17.58 -18.87
C GLY A 374 9.91 16.66 -17.84
N LEU A 375 9.63 16.85 -16.56
CA LEU A 375 10.20 15.99 -15.51
C LEU A 375 9.66 14.57 -15.63
N LYS A 376 10.52 13.60 -15.96
CA LYS A 376 10.18 12.20 -16.12
C LYS A 376 11.18 11.28 -15.42
N ALA A 377 10.64 10.23 -14.79
CA ALA A 377 11.42 9.18 -14.17
C ALA A 377 11.88 8.17 -15.22
N GLU A 378 13.18 8.03 -15.34
CA GLU A 378 13.84 7.12 -16.28
C GLU A 378 13.95 5.70 -15.75
N GLY A 379 13.89 5.52 -14.44
CA GLY A 379 14.01 4.27 -13.74
C GLY A 379 14.58 4.48 -12.35
N ASP A 380 14.59 3.40 -11.56
CA ASP A 380 15.21 3.40 -10.25
C ASP A 380 16.56 2.67 -10.30
N TYR A 381 17.54 3.18 -9.57
CA TYR A 381 18.91 2.74 -9.59
C TYR A 381 19.37 2.36 -8.19
N ILE A 382 19.67 1.09 -7.99
CA ILE A 382 20.10 0.54 -6.71
C ILE A 382 21.63 0.50 -6.68
N ALA A 383 22.21 1.24 -5.74
CA ALA A 383 23.65 1.31 -5.51
C ALA A 383 24.02 0.78 -4.12
N LEU A 384 25.27 0.38 -3.90
CA LEU A 384 25.77 0.11 -2.55
C LEU A 384 25.85 1.41 -1.75
N ALA A 385 25.72 1.33 -0.43
CA ALA A 385 25.66 2.50 0.46
C ALA A 385 26.88 3.43 0.38
N ASP A 386 28.03 2.93 -0.04
CA ASP A 386 29.28 3.67 -0.23
C ASP A 386 29.43 4.29 -1.63
N GLU A 387 28.42 4.14 -2.50
CA GLU A 387 28.37 4.83 -3.80
C GLU A 387 27.61 6.15 -3.68
N SER A 388 28.02 7.14 -4.47
CA SER A 388 27.34 8.43 -4.61
C SER A 388 27.12 8.72 -6.08
N LEU A 389 25.98 9.31 -6.40
CA LEU A 389 25.67 9.85 -7.73
C LEU A 389 25.89 11.37 -7.80
N GLU A 390 26.47 11.98 -6.78
CA GLU A 390 26.86 13.39 -6.81
C GLU A 390 27.93 13.61 -7.87
N ASN A 391 27.75 14.63 -8.70
CA ASN A 391 28.66 14.98 -9.81
C ASN A 391 28.86 13.89 -10.87
N VAL A 392 27.84 13.03 -11.06
CA VAL A 392 27.80 12.05 -12.15
C VAL A 392 26.99 12.64 -13.30
N ASP A 393 27.65 13.02 -14.39
CA ASP A 393 26.99 13.64 -15.55
C ASP A 393 26.33 12.61 -16.49
N LYS A 394 26.81 11.37 -16.44
CA LYS A 394 26.39 10.30 -17.33
C LYS A 394 26.25 8.97 -16.59
N LEU A 395 25.07 8.38 -16.62
CA LEU A 395 24.74 7.14 -15.95
C LEU A 395 24.34 6.07 -16.96
N THR A 396 24.98 4.91 -16.91
CA THR A 396 24.53 3.73 -17.65
C THR A 396 23.68 2.85 -16.73
N MET A 397 22.43 2.69 -17.08
CA MET A 397 21.47 1.82 -16.43
C MET A 397 21.33 0.53 -17.25
N PHE A 398 21.27 -0.63 -16.60
CA PHE A 398 21.11 -1.91 -17.29
C PHE A 398 20.32 -2.90 -16.44
N HIS A 399 19.51 -3.71 -17.12
CA HIS A 399 18.70 -4.72 -16.47
C HIS A 399 19.58 -5.78 -15.78
N PRO A 400 19.40 -6.05 -14.48
CA PRO A 400 20.33 -6.87 -13.68
C PRO A 400 20.43 -8.34 -14.12
N VAL A 401 19.45 -8.85 -14.85
CA VAL A 401 19.43 -10.22 -15.41
C VAL A 401 19.72 -10.19 -16.90
N HIS A 402 19.06 -9.32 -17.65
CA HIS A 402 19.21 -9.18 -19.11
C HIS A 402 20.13 -8.00 -19.41
N THR A 403 21.42 -8.14 -19.09
CA THR A 403 22.40 -7.03 -19.12
C THR A 403 22.61 -6.37 -20.48
N TYR A 404 22.10 -6.97 -21.56
CA TYR A 404 22.06 -6.36 -22.90
C TYR A 404 20.96 -5.30 -23.06
N ILE A 405 19.95 -5.30 -22.17
CA ILE A 405 18.94 -4.23 -22.08
C ILE A 405 19.57 -3.13 -21.23
N MET A 406 19.99 -2.06 -21.89
CA MET A 406 20.66 -0.95 -21.22
C MET A 406 20.30 0.38 -21.87
N LYS A 407 20.38 1.44 -21.08
CA LYS A 407 20.28 2.82 -21.56
C LYS A 407 21.32 3.69 -20.88
N THR A 408 21.64 4.79 -21.52
CA THR A 408 22.50 5.84 -20.94
C THR A 408 21.68 7.09 -20.74
N VAL A 409 21.76 7.66 -19.55
CA VAL A 409 21.04 8.86 -19.13
C VAL A 409 22.07 9.96 -18.85
N GLU A 410 21.84 11.15 -19.39
CA GLU A 410 22.64 12.34 -19.18
C GLU A 410 21.75 13.47 -18.64
N ASN A 411 22.33 14.48 -17.99
CA ASN A 411 21.60 15.64 -17.46
C ASN A 411 20.40 15.24 -16.55
N PHE A 412 20.65 14.35 -15.62
CA PHE A 412 19.64 13.81 -14.70
C PHE A 412 19.78 14.36 -13.28
N THR A 413 18.72 14.24 -12.51
CA THR A 413 18.69 14.37 -11.06
C THR A 413 18.51 12.99 -10.43
N ALA A 414 19.34 12.62 -9.47
CA ALA A 414 19.20 11.40 -8.69
C ALA A 414 18.54 11.74 -7.34
N ARG A 415 17.31 11.28 -7.14
CA ARG A 415 16.56 11.46 -5.88
C ARG A 415 16.64 10.19 -5.06
N GLU A 416 17.25 10.24 -3.89
CA GLU A 416 17.26 9.12 -2.95
C GLU A 416 15.84 8.88 -2.42
N LEU A 417 15.36 7.63 -2.50
CA LEU A 417 13.98 7.28 -2.16
C LEU A 417 13.78 6.94 -0.69
N LEU A 418 14.78 6.32 -0.06
CA LEU A 418 14.70 5.94 1.35
C LEU A 418 15.15 7.10 2.24
N VAL A 419 14.26 7.59 3.10
CA VAL A 419 14.54 8.67 4.04
C VAL A 419 14.63 8.14 5.46
N PRO A 420 15.41 8.80 6.36
CA PRO A 420 15.47 8.41 7.76
C PRO A 420 14.11 8.53 8.45
N ILE A 421 13.66 7.46 9.09
CA ILE A 421 12.45 7.40 9.90
C ILE A 421 12.83 7.33 11.39
N PHE A 422 13.69 6.36 11.74
CA PHE A 422 14.28 6.25 13.07
C PHE A 422 15.81 6.30 12.96
N GLN A 423 16.44 7.00 13.90
CA GLN A 423 17.89 7.01 14.09
C GLN A 423 18.22 6.74 15.55
N ASN A 424 19.03 5.70 15.81
CA ASN A 424 19.39 5.25 17.15
C ASN A 424 18.15 5.02 18.05
N GLY A 425 17.09 4.49 17.48
CA GLY A 425 15.81 4.22 18.15
C GLY A 425 14.88 5.42 18.30
N GLU A 426 15.33 6.63 17.96
CA GLU A 426 14.51 7.85 18.07
C GLU A 426 13.84 8.19 16.73
N LEU A 427 12.56 8.57 16.78
CA LEU A 427 11.81 9.04 15.62
C LEU A 427 12.40 10.40 15.15
N VAL A 428 12.85 10.46 13.89
CA VAL A 428 13.41 11.68 13.28
C VAL A 428 12.60 12.17 12.07
N TYR A 429 11.51 11.50 11.75
CA TYR A 429 10.64 11.80 10.61
C TYR A 429 9.40 12.55 11.05
N ASP A 430 9.18 13.74 10.49
CA ASP A 430 7.94 14.48 10.66
C ASP A 430 6.90 13.94 9.68
N MET A 431 5.86 13.29 10.21
CA MET A 431 4.81 12.70 9.41
C MET A 431 3.95 13.78 8.74
N PRO A 432 3.87 13.84 7.40
CA PRO A 432 3.00 14.79 6.73
C PRO A 432 1.52 14.45 6.93
N SER A 433 0.65 15.44 6.73
CA SER A 433 -0.80 15.22 6.70
C SER A 433 -1.22 14.30 5.55
N LEU A 434 -2.39 13.68 5.64
CA LEU A 434 -2.89 12.82 4.56
C LEU A 434 -3.09 13.58 3.24
N ASP A 435 -3.47 14.84 3.29
CA ASP A 435 -3.63 15.66 2.09
C ASP A 435 -2.27 15.95 1.43
N GLU A 436 -1.22 16.19 2.21
CA GLU A 436 0.16 16.32 1.70
C GLU A 436 0.65 15.00 1.10
N ILE A 437 0.36 13.86 1.72
CA ILE A 437 0.72 12.54 1.18
C ILE A 437 -0.01 12.28 -0.15
N LYS A 438 -1.31 12.61 -0.22
CA LYS A 438 -2.10 12.48 -1.45
C LYS A 438 -1.56 13.39 -2.56
N ALA A 439 -1.22 14.64 -2.25
CA ALA A 439 -0.60 15.56 -3.19
C ALA A 439 0.77 15.06 -3.67
N TYR A 440 1.61 14.59 -2.77
CA TYR A 440 2.90 13.99 -3.10
C TYR A 440 2.76 12.78 -4.04
N LYS A 441 1.75 11.93 -3.82
CA LYS A 441 1.46 10.82 -4.74
C LYS A 441 1.10 11.32 -6.14
N GLU A 442 0.29 12.39 -6.26
CA GLU A 442 -0.06 12.95 -7.58
C GLU A 442 1.15 13.58 -8.29
N GLU A 443 2.01 14.28 -7.55
CA GLU A 443 3.27 14.82 -8.10
C GLU A 443 4.16 13.71 -8.64
N ASN A 444 4.29 12.59 -7.90
CA ASN A 444 5.08 11.45 -8.34
C ASN A 444 4.44 10.69 -9.50
N LEU A 445 3.09 10.64 -9.58
CA LEU A 445 2.39 10.06 -10.72
C LEU A 445 2.71 10.82 -12.03
N ALA A 446 2.85 12.14 -11.96
CA ALA A 446 3.21 12.97 -13.09
C ALA A 446 4.62 12.68 -13.62
N LEU A 447 5.53 12.17 -12.76
CA LEU A 447 6.87 11.75 -13.17
C LEU A 447 6.88 10.48 -14.01
N LEU A 448 5.88 9.60 -13.85
CA LEU A 448 5.83 8.35 -14.60
C LEU A 448 5.42 8.63 -16.07
N TRP A 449 6.04 7.92 -16.99
CA TRP A 449 5.61 7.86 -18.38
C TRP A 449 4.25 7.18 -18.50
N ASP A 450 3.47 7.52 -19.53
CA ASP A 450 2.10 7.03 -19.67
C ASP A 450 2.02 5.51 -19.87
N GLU A 451 3.04 4.91 -20.48
CA GLU A 451 3.13 3.46 -20.66
C GLU A 451 3.19 2.67 -19.34
N TYR A 452 3.72 3.24 -18.26
CA TYR A 452 3.73 2.61 -16.93
C TYR A 452 2.39 2.77 -16.19
N LYS A 453 1.55 3.72 -16.62
CA LYS A 453 0.26 4.03 -15.98
C LYS A 453 -0.91 3.24 -16.57
N ARG A 454 -0.70 2.46 -17.63
CA ARG A 454 -1.77 1.70 -18.29
C ARG A 454 -2.40 0.68 -17.34
N THR A 455 -3.73 0.59 -17.36
CA THR A 455 -4.47 -0.41 -16.56
C THR A 455 -4.29 -1.82 -17.11
N VAL A 456 -4.11 -1.95 -18.43
CA VAL A 456 -3.95 -3.23 -19.12
C VAL A 456 -2.60 -3.24 -19.84
N ARG A 457 -1.79 -4.27 -19.55
CA ARG A 457 -0.45 -4.47 -20.11
C ARG A 457 0.43 -3.21 -20.04
N PRO A 458 0.67 -2.67 -18.83
CA PRO A 458 1.63 -1.59 -18.67
C PRO A 458 3.03 -2.07 -19.07
N GLU A 459 3.87 -1.13 -19.48
CA GLU A 459 5.29 -1.40 -19.67
C GLU A 459 5.97 -1.63 -18.31
N GLN A 460 7.04 -2.41 -18.30
CA GLN A 460 7.80 -2.67 -17.09
C GLN A 460 8.73 -1.50 -16.77
N TYR A 461 8.55 -0.89 -15.60
CA TYR A 461 9.43 0.16 -15.11
C TYR A 461 10.84 -0.38 -14.81
N PRO A 462 11.91 0.30 -15.26
CA PRO A 462 13.29 -0.15 -15.02
C PRO A 462 13.69 -0.01 -13.55
N VAL A 463 14.17 -1.11 -12.96
CA VAL A 463 14.84 -1.14 -11.65
C VAL A 463 16.18 -1.80 -11.84
N ASP A 464 17.21 -1.00 -11.85
CA ASP A 464 18.55 -1.40 -12.27
C ASP A 464 19.55 -1.38 -11.12
N LEU A 465 20.62 -2.15 -11.24
CA LEU A 465 21.71 -2.17 -10.26
C LEU A 465 22.89 -1.34 -10.75
N SER A 466 23.59 -0.70 -9.82
CA SER A 466 24.92 -0.16 -10.13
C SER A 466 25.87 -1.30 -10.56
N VAL A 467 26.86 -0.97 -11.36
CA VAL A 467 27.88 -1.94 -11.77
C VAL A 467 28.56 -2.56 -10.55
N LYS A 468 28.82 -1.76 -9.51
CA LYS A 468 29.43 -2.23 -8.25
C LYS A 468 28.49 -3.15 -7.49
N CYS A 469 27.21 -2.78 -7.33
CA CYS A 469 26.18 -3.59 -6.69
C CYS A 469 25.96 -4.92 -7.45
N TRP A 470 25.88 -4.88 -8.78
CA TRP A 470 25.75 -6.07 -9.61
C TRP A 470 26.96 -7.02 -9.48
N LYS A 471 28.19 -6.47 -9.59
CA LYS A 471 29.42 -7.25 -9.40
C LYS A 471 29.48 -7.86 -8.00
N ASN A 472 29.05 -7.11 -6.98
CA ASN A 472 28.95 -7.60 -5.62
C ASN A 472 28.03 -8.79 -5.50
N LYS A 473 26.82 -8.71 -6.10
CA LYS A 473 25.85 -9.82 -6.15
C LYS A 473 26.44 -11.05 -6.82
N MET A 474 27.08 -10.90 -7.98
CA MET A 474 27.69 -12.02 -8.71
C MET A 474 28.82 -12.69 -7.92
N ARG A 475 29.68 -11.89 -7.29
CA ARG A 475 30.78 -12.39 -6.43
C ARG A 475 30.23 -13.22 -5.25
N ASN A 476 29.15 -12.75 -4.60
CA ASN A 476 28.55 -13.46 -3.47
C ASN A 476 27.86 -14.75 -3.91
N ILE A 477 27.21 -14.78 -5.07
CA ILE A 477 26.65 -16.01 -5.66
C ILE A 477 27.77 -17.03 -5.86
N GLU A 478 28.88 -16.63 -6.49
CA GLU A 478 30.01 -17.51 -6.74
C GLU A 478 30.66 -18.04 -5.44
N LYS A 479 30.84 -17.15 -4.44
CA LYS A 479 31.37 -17.51 -3.12
C LYS A 479 30.53 -18.62 -2.47
N VAL A 480 29.19 -18.47 -2.42
CA VAL A 480 28.30 -19.46 -1.81
C VAL A 480 28.30 -20.77 -2.61
N ARG A 481 28.29 -20.70 -3.94
CA ARG A 481 28.37 -21.91 -4.79
C ARG A 481 29.64 -22.69 -4.50
N LYS A 482 30.79 -22.04 -4.41
CA LYS A 482 32.06 -22.69 -4.08
C LYS A 482 32.03 -23.30 -2.67
N SER A 483 31.48 -22.63 -1.67
CA SER A 483 31.41 -23.17 -0.31
C SER A 483 30.53 -24.42 -0.22
N VAL A 484 29.41 -24.45 -0.94
CA VAL A 484 28.51 -25.60 -0.98
C VAL A 484 29.19 -26.79 -1.68
N GLN A 485 29.93 -26.57 -2.77
CA GLN A 485 30.67 -27.64 -3.47
C GLN A 485 31.77 -28.23 -2.60
N LEU A 486 32.49 -27.44 -1.81
CA LEU A 486 33.54 -27.92 -0.89
C LEU A 486 33.00 -28.80 0.25
N HIS A 487 31.72 -28.65 0.62
CA HIS A 487 31.06 -29.43 1.68
C HIS A 487 30.15 -30.55 1.14
N SER A 488 30.06 -30.71 -0.18
CA SER A 488 29.28 -31.79 -0.79
C SER A 488 30.06 -33.08 -0.83
N PRO A 489 29.57 -34.20 -0.28
CA PRO A 489 30.22 -35.50 -0.39
C PRO A 489 30.10 -36.12 -1.80
N VAL A 490 29.46 -35.45 -2.74
CA VAL A 490 29.26 -35.88 -4.12
C VAL A 490 30.08 -34.97 -5.04
N GLU A 491 31.12 -35.52 -5.66
CA GLU A 491 31.75 -34.89 -6.83
C GLU A 491 30.73 -34.88 -7.98
N LEU A 492 30.10 -33.72 -8.17
CA LEU A 492 29.30 -33.48 -9.36
C LEU A 492 30.26 -33.13 -10.50
N ASP A 493 30.62 -34.14 -11.31
CA ASP A 493 31.16 -33.92 -12.65
C ASP A 493 30.13 -33.19 -13.49
N MET A 494 30.26 -31.87 -13.53
CA MET A 494 29.46 -31.05 -14.42
C MET A 494 30.13 -31.02 -15.79
N PRO A 495 29.47 -31.52 -16.83
CA PRO A 495 29.96 -31.31 -18.19
C PRO A 495 29.85 -29.81 -18.51
N PHE A 496 30.92 -29.20 -18.93
CA PHE A 496 30.99 -27.86 -19.50
C PHE A 496 30.37 -27.82 -20.90
#